data_3d9d96f2fe8e27387f23d19794919b69
#
_entry.id   3d9d96f2fe8e27387f23d19794919b69
#
_cell.length_a   1.000
_cell.length_b   1.000
_cell.length_c   1.000
_cell.angle_alpha   90.00
_cell.angle_beta   90.00
_cell.angle_gamma   90.00
#
_symmetry.space_group_name_H-M   'P 1'
#
loop_
_entity.id
_entity.type
_entity.pdbx_description
1 polymer ?
#
loop_
_entity_poly.entity_id
_entity_poly.type
_entity_poly.pdbx_seq_one_letter_code
_entity_poly.pdbx_strand_id
1 'polypeptide(L)'
;MCRPASRACNVSIVGGNTKTRIDSGIRWATWAPPCIEDGRDVVLIEPSVLAMFRLDYRRLLADAEGQLLFERLRDHSFDAVEYLWAFMQGTGLDAAKLFPASRHPLGTRLFYHSHCQQKTVGSAPATEILLRAAGFDVATSNVECCGMAGSFGYKKEYYDLSMAVGQDLFQQVAEAESGGPRVLVATGTSCHEQLASGLKRQVFYPTELLAALLPQLEG
;
A
#
# COMPACT_ATOMS: atom_id res chain seq x y z
N MET A 1 -14.89 -11.96 15.56
CA MET A 1 -16.13 -11.23 15.26
C MET A 1 -15.74 -9.85 14.76
N CYS A 2 -15.76 -9.62 13.42
CA CYS A 2 -15.50 -8.31 12.84
C CYS A 2 -16.65 -7.36 13.19
N ARG A 3 -16.33 -6.23 13.82
CA ARG A 3 -17.28 -5.14 13.98
C ARG A 3 -17.57 -4.49 12.62
N PRO A 4 -18.80 -4.09 12.31
CA PRO A 4 -19.09 -3.37 11.07
C PRO A 4 -18.33 -2.04 11.05
N ALA A 5 -17.68 -1.75 9.93
CA ALA A 5 -16.92 -0.54 9.70
C ALA A 5 -17.80 0.70 9.86
N SER A 6 -17.57 1.47 10.90
CA SER A 6 -18.21 2.78 11.08
C SER A 6 -17.14 3.87 11.10
N ARG A 7 -17.04 4.60 10.00
CA ARG A 7 -16.34 5.88 9.81
C ARG A 7 -14.81 5.83 9.74
N ALA A 8 -14.27 5.75 8.53
CA ALA A 8 -12.86 6.01 8.25
C ALA A 8 -12.50 7.48 8.55
N CYS A 9 -11.32 7.70 9.15
CA CYS A 9 -10.77 9.04 9.35
C CYS A 9 -9.80 9.34 8.20
N ASN A 10 -10.10 10.36 7.38
CA ASN A 10 -9.22 10.77 6.29
C ASN A 10 -7.97 11.45 6.85
N VAL A 11 -6.82 10.89 6.52
CA VAL A 11 -5.51 11.37 6.95
C VAL A 11 -4.70 11.81 5.74
N SER A 12 -4.42 13.09 5.64
CA SER A 12 -3.48 13.64 4.64
C SER A 12 -2.06 13.70 5.24
N ILE A 13 -1.08 13.09 4.57
CA ILE A 13 0.32 13.06 5.01
C ILE A 13 1.09 14.18 4.31
N VAL A 14 1.69 15.08 5.10
CA VAL A 14 2.64 16.09 4.63
C VAL A 14 4.04 15.64 5.03
N GLY A 15 4.93 15.49 4.05
CA GLY A 15 6.33 15.12 4.28
C GLY A 15 7.12 16.22 5.00
N GLY A 16 7.90 15.87 6.02
CA GLY A 16 8.70 16.79 6.82
C GLY A 16 10.05 16.20 7.28
N ASN A 17 10.98 17.08 7.65
CA ASN A 17 12.34 16.86 8.13
C ASN A 17 12.38 16.01 9.43
N THR A 18 13.52 15.38 9.77
CA THR A 18 13.68 14.37 10.84
C THR A 18 13.19 14.85 12.23
N LYS A 19 13.40 16.13 12.57
CA LYS A 19 12.89 16.73 13.80
C LYS A 19 11.37 16.84 13.80
N THR A 20 10.79 17.17 12.66
CA THR A 20 9.34 17.17 12.39
C THR A 20 8.74 15.76 12.42
N ARG A 21 9.55 14.72 12.17
CA ARG A 21 9.10 13.32 12.28
C ARG A 21 8.86 12.87 13.71
N ILE A 22 9.72 13.27 14.66
CA ILE A 22 9.51 12.97 16.08
C ILE A 22 8.32 13.77 16.60
N ASP A 23 8.24 15.07 16.28
CA ASP A 23 7.12 15.91 16.64
C ASP A 23 5.81 15.49 15.93
N SER A 24 5.88 15.03 14.68
CA SER A 24 4.72 14.48 13.97
C SER A 24 4.35 13.11 14.53
N GLY A 25 5.30 12.25 14.88
CA GLY A 25 5.07 10.98 15.55
C GLY A 25 4.32 11.17 16.87
N ILE A 26 4.76 12.10 17.70
CA ILE A 26 4.08 12.47 18.96
C ILE A 26 2.71 13.09 18.66
N ARG A 27 2.57 13.94 17.66
CA ARG A 27 1.29 14.52 17.25
C ARG A 27 0.31 13.46 16.75
N TRP A 28 0.78 12.47 16.00
CA TRP A 28 -0.03 11.33 15.59
C TRP A 28 -0.46 10.48 16.78
N ALA A 29 0.45 10.26 17.71
CA ALA A 29 0.21 9.57 18.95
C ALA A 29 -0.84 10.29 19.82
N THR A 30 -0.99 11.59 19.73
CA THR A 30 -2.01 12.37 20.45
C THR A 30 -3.33 12.51 19.69
N TRP A 31 -3.33 12.34 18.36
CA TRP A 31 -4.51 12.55 17.52
C TRP A 31 -5.25 11.25 17.14
N ALA A 32 -4.51 10.15 16.92
CA ALA A 32 -5.11 8.87 16.55
C ALA A 32 -5.94 8.22 17.67
N PRO A 33 -5.54 8.26 18.97
CA PRO A 33 -6.31 7.65 20.05
C PRO A 33 -7.78 8.09 20.11
N PRO A 34 -8.13 9.38 20.06
CA PRO A 34 -9.54 9.78 20.07
C PRO A 34 -10.35 9.16 18.92
N CYS A 35 -9.76 9.02 17.74
CA CYS A 35 -10.41 8.37 16.61
C CYS A 35 -10.64 6.88 16.85
N ILE A 36 -9.64 6.21 17.41
CA ILE A 36 -9.68 4.77 17.73
C ILE A 36 -10.65 4.51 18.90
N GLU A 37 -10.66 5.38 19.92
CA GLU A 37 -11.59 5.31 21.04
C GLU A 37 -13.05 5.49 20.59
N ASP A 38 -13.29 6.31 19.57
CA ASP A 38 -14.59 6.42 18.89
C ASP A 38 -14.94 5.22 18.00
N GLY A 39 -14.14 4.16 17.99
CA GLY A 39 -14.36 2.96 17.19
C GLY A 39 -14.02 3.12 15.70
N ARG A 40 -13.17 4.08 15.34
CA ARG A 40 -12.68 4.31 13.97
C ARG A 40 -11.32 3.66 13.80
N ASP A 41 -11.08 3.09 12.62
CA ASP A 41 -9.78 2.57 12.21
C ASP A 41 -8.99 3.61 11.40
N VAL A 42 -7.66 3.49 11.42
CA VAL A 42 -6.73 4.29 10.62
C VAL A 42 -6.37 3.52 9.37
N VAL A 43 -6.78 4.03 8.22
CA VAL A 43 -6.54 3.39 6.92
C VAL A 43 -5.47 4.17 6.17
N LEU A 44 -4.44 3.48 5.72
CA LEU A 44 -3.22 4.05 5.15
C LEU A 44 -2.99 3.53 3.73
N ILE A 45 -2.61 4.43 2.82
CA ILE A 45 -2.28 4.09 1.43
C ILE A 45 -0.78 3.89 1.21
N GLU A 46 0.06 4.38 2.13
CA GLU A 46 1.51 4.27 2.04
C GLU A 46 2.03 3.20 3.02
N PRO A 47 2.54 2.07 2.51
CA PRO A 47 2.98 0.94 3.36
C PRO A 47 4.09 1.29 4.34
N SER A 48 4.95 2.27 4.03
CA SER A 48 6.02 2.70 4.93
C SER A 48 5.47 3.39 6.18
N VAL A 49 4.34 4.09 6.07
CA VAL A 49 3.65 4.69 7.22
C VAL A 49 2.96 3.61 8.06
N LEU A 50 2.35 2.62 7.43
CA LEU A 50 1.78 1.49 8.15
C LEU A 50 2.85 0.71 8.93
N ALA A 51 4.03 0.50 8.35
CA ALA A 51 5.15 -0.14 9.04
C ALA A 51 5.62 0.68 10.25
N MET A 52 5.67 2.01 10.15
CA MET A 52 5.95 2.87 11.32
C MET A 52 4.92 2.64 12.44
N PHE A 53 3.63 2.56 12.13
CA PHE A 53 2.56 2.37 13.11
C PHE A 53 2.57 0.98 13.72
N ARG A 54 2.81 -0.06 12.91
CA ARG A 54 2.78 -1.45 13.38
C ARG A 54 4.08 -1.94 14.01
N LEU A 55 5.24 -1.28 13.71
CA LEU A 55 6.57 -1.75 14.12
C LEU A 55 7.42 -0.68 14.80
N ASP A 56 7.70 0.44 14.12
CA ASP A 56 8.76 1.35 14.54
C ASP A 56 8.39 2.17 15.77
N TYR A 57 7.13 2.56 15.94
CA TYR A 57 6.66 3.34 17.08
C TYR A 57 6.82 2.61 18.40
N ARG A 58 6.91 1.29 18.40
CA ARG A 58 7.26 0.51 19.60
C ARG A 58 8.57 0.97 20.26
N ARG A 59 9.54 1.39 19.43
CA ARG A 59 10.85 1.86 19.92
C ARG A 59 10.86 3.34 20.27
N LEU A 60 9.99 4.13 19.68
CA LEU A 60 9.91 5.57 19.89
C LEU A 60 9.03 5.93 21.10
N LEU A 61 8.02 5.14 21.39
CA LEU A 61 7.06 5.29 22.48
C LEU A 61 7.44 4.31 23.60
N ALA A 62 8.55 4.56 24.29
CA ALA A 62 9.18 3.58 25.17
C ALA A 62 8.63 3.54 26.62
N ASP A 63 7.89 4.57 27.06
CA ASP A 63 7.24 4.59 28.38
C ASP A 63 5.93 3.78 28.37
N ALA A 64 5.35 3.52 29.54
CA ALA A 64 4.17 2.68 29.68
C ALA A 64 2.94 3.22 28.94
N GLU A 65 2.73 4.54 28.93
CA GLU A 65 1.64 5.20 28.24
C GLU A 65 1.84 5.08 26.71
N GLY A 66 3.06 5.34 26.25
CA GLY A 66 3.43 5.18 24.84
C GLY A 66 3.30 3.75 24.32
N GLN A 67 3.61 2.74 25.12
CA GLN A 67 3.41 1.34 24.73
C GLN A 67 1.92 1.00 24.56
N LEU A 68 1.05 1.45 25.45
CA LEU A 68 -0.40 1.28 25.30
C LEU A 68 -0.92 1.97 24.03
N LEU A 69 -0.41 3.15 23.73
CA LEU A 69 -0.74 3.88 22.53
C LEU A 69 -0.24 3.17 21.27
N PHE A 70 0.98 2.63 21.28
CA PHE A 70 1.52 1.83 20.20
C PHE A 70 0.64 0.61 19.91
N GLU A 71 0.22 -0.14 20.95
CA GLU A 71 -0.64 -1.31 20.78
C GLU A 71 -1.98 -0.94 20.11
N ARG A 72 -2.60 0.15 20.53
CA ARG A 72 -3.83 0.66 19.91
C ARG A 72 -3.61 1.03 18.44
N LEU A 73 -2.52 1.77 18.12
CA LEU A 73 -2.17 2.13 16.74
C LEU A 73 -1.93 0.89 15.88
N ARG A 74 -1.17 -0.07 16.38
CA ARG A 74 -0.89 -1.33 15.68
C ARG A 74 -2.16 -2.09 15.34
N ASP A 75 -3.08 -2.22 16.31
CA ASP A 75 -4.27 -3.06 16.19
C ASP A 75 -5.38 -2.38 15.37
N HIS A 76 -5.35 -1.05 15.26
CA HIS A 76 -6.34 -0.25 14.53
C HIS A 76 -5.79 0.47 13.30
N SER A 77 -4.62 0.06 12.78
CA SER A 77 -4.05 0.60 11.54
C SER A 77 -4.00 -0.46 10.46
N PHE A 78 -4.47 -0.10 9.26
CA PHE A 78 -4.63 -1.02 8.15
C PHE A 78 -4.09 -0.43 6.85
N ASP A 79 -3.55 -1.29 5.97
CA ASP A 79 -3.38 -0.96 4.56
C ASP A 79 -4.76 -0.78 3.92
N ALA A 80 -4.88 0.15 2.98
CA ALA A 80 -6.18 0.49 2.37
C ALA A 80 -6.83 -0.71 1.67
N VAL A 81 -6.05 -1.53 0.98
CA VAL A 81 -6.58 -2.72 0.28
C VAL A 81 -6.83 -3.87 1.24
N GLU A 82 -5.98 -4.04 2.26
CA GLU A 82 -6.22 -4.98 3.38
C GLU A 82 -7.56 -4.67 4.07
N TYR A 83 -7.80 -3.39 4.38
CA TYR A 83 -9.04 -2.94 5.01
C TYR A 83 -10.27 -3.18 4.12
N LEU A 84 -10.16 -2.82 2.84
CA LEU A 84 -11.22 -3.04 1.86
C LEU A 84 -11.54 -4.53 1.72
N TRP A 85 -10.53 -5.38 1.61
CA TRP A 85 -10.72 -6.82 1.52
C TRP A 85 -11.40 -7.40 2.77
N ALA A 86 -10.94 -7.03 3.96
CA ALA A 86 -11.56 -7.44 5.22
C ALA A 86 -13.02 -6.98 5.32
N PHE A 87 -13.32 -5.74 4.90
CA PHE A 87 -14.68 -5.21 4.86
C PHE A 87 -15.57 -6.02 3.91
N MET A 88 -15.09 -6.34 2.70
CA MET A 88 -15.84 -7.13 1.73
C MET A 88 -16.13 -8.53 2.25
N GLN A 89 -15.14 -9.19 2.89
CA GLN A 89 -15.35 -10.50 3.51
C GLN A 89 -16.40 -10.44 4.64
N GLY A 90 -16.35 -9.40 5.47
CA GLY A 90 -17.29 -9.22 6.59
C GLY A 90 -18.73 -8.90 6.15
N THR A 91 -18.91 -8.31 4.96
CA THR A 91 -20.22 -7.92 4.41
C THR A 91 -20.74 -8.87 3.32
N GLY A 92 -19.94 -9.83 2.88
CA GLY A 92 -20.32 -10.75 1.80
C GLY A 92 -20.35 -10.10 0.41
N LEU A 93 -19.66 -8.96 0.23
CA LEU A 93 -19.55 -8.30 -1.08
C LEU A 93 -18.67 -9.12 -2.03
N ASP A 94 -19.14 -9.28 -3.25
CA ASP A 94 -18.44 -10.02 -4.31
C ASP A 94 -17.51 -9.08 -5.09
N ALA A 95 -16.21 -9.37 -5.05
CA ALA A 95 -15.19 -8.56 -5.70
C ALA A 95 -15.37 -8.52 -7.24
N ALA A 96 -15.73 -9.64 -7.87
CA ALA A 96 -15.93 -9.68 -9.32
C ALA A 96 -17.15 -8.87 -9.77
N LYS A 97 -18.14 -8.71 -8.91
CA LYS A 97 -19.31 -7.86 -9.19
C LYS A 97 -19.02 -6.39 -8.95
N LEU A 98 -18.29 -6.07 -7.87
CA LEU A 98 -17.98 -4.69 -7.50
C LEU A 98 -16.87 -4.11 -8.40
N PHE A 99 -15.84 -4.90 -8.70
CA PHE A 99 -14.67 -4.50 -9.47
C PHE A 99 -14.43 -5.43 -10.67
N PRO A 100 -15.35 -5.49 -11.66
CA PRO A 100 -15.23 -6.42 -12.79
C PRO A 100 -14.02 -6.07 -13.67
N ALA A 101 -12.93 -6.82 -13.55
CA ALA A 101 -11.67 -6.60 -14.28
C ALA A 101 -11.87 -6.48 -15.80
N SER A 102 -12.88 -7.15 -16.36
CA SER A 102 -13.23 -7.07 -17.78
C SER A 102 -13.62 -5.66 -18.26
N ARG A 103 -13.97 -4.76 -17.35
CA ARG A 103 -14.28 -3.35 -17.67
C ARG A 103 -13.06 -2.44 -17.62
N HIS A 104 -11.88 -2.93 -17.19
CA HIS A 104 -10.70 -2.09 -17.09
C HIS A 104 -10.19 -1.72 -18.49
N PRO A 105 -10.00 -0.41 -18.80
CA PRO A 105 -9.72 0.06 -20.16
C PRO A 105 -8.36 -0.40 -20.71
N LEU A 106 -7.41 -0.72 -19.84
CA LEU A 106 -6.07 -1.18 -20.22
C LEU A 106 -5.93 -2.72 -20.21
N GLY A 107 -7.05 -3.45 -20.03
CA GLY A 107 -7.08 -4.91 -20.02
C GLY A 107 -6.97 -5.54 -18.63
N THR A 108 -6.96 -6.87 -18.61
CA THR A 108 -7.08 -7.66 -17.37
C THR A 108 -5.75 -8.25 -16.88
N ARG A 109 -4.66 -8.12 -17.64
CA ARG A 109 -3.35 -8.69 -17.29
C ARG A 109 -2.53 -7.68 -16.51
N LEU A 110 -2.19 -8.00 -15.27
CA LEU A 110 -1.43 -7.14 -14.37
C LEU A 110 -0.05 -7.74 -14.07
N PHE A 111 0.94 -6.87 -13.86
CA PHE A 111 2.16 -7.19 -13.13
C PHE A 111 2.13 -6.39 -11.83
N TYR A 112 2.09 -7.09 -10.69
CA TYR A 112 1.99 -6.49 -9.38
C TYR A 112 3.30 -6.60 -8.60
N HIS A 113 3.80 -5.48 -8.10
CA HIS A 113 4.91 -5.43 -7.16
C HIS A 113 4.46 -4.86 -5.81
N SER A 114 4.52 -5.69 -4.77
CA SER A 114 4.22 -5.26 -3.40
C SER A 114 5.43 -4.58 -2.76
N HIS A 115 5.17 -3.49 -2.04
CA HIS A 115 6.20 -2.75 -1.32
C HIS A 115 6.86 -3.61 -0.23
N CYS A 116 8.19 -3.47 -0.01
CA CYS A 116 8.93 -4.25 0.99
C CYS A 116 8.32 -4.10 2.41
N GLN A 117 7.93 -2.90 2.81
CA GLN A 117 7.27 -2.69 4.11
C GLN A 117 5.89 -3.34 4.18
N GLN A 118 5.15 -3.41 3.07
CA GLN A 118 3.87 -4.11 3.01
C GLN A 118 4.04 -5.62 3.24
N LYS A 119 5.10 -6.20 2.69
CA LYS A 119 5.49 -7.60 2.98
C LYS A 119 5.85 -7.79 4.45
N THR A 120 6.67 -6.90 5.01
CA THR A 120 7.11 -6.95 6.41
C THR A 120 5.96 -6.90 7.41
N VAL A 121 4.92 -6.10 7.15
CA VAL A 121 3.73 -6.01 8.03
C VAL A 121 2.63 -7.03 7.70
N GLY A 122 2.86 -7.90 6.69
CA GLY A 122 1.95 -8.99 6.33
C GLY A 122 0.69 -8.58 5.58
N SER A 123 0.60 -7.34 5.06
CA SER A 123 -0.60 -6.86 4.35
C SER A 123 -0.55 -7.10 2.82
N ALA A 124 0.60 -7.48 2.26
CA ALA A 124 0.77 -7.70 0.82
C ALA A 124 -0.19 -8.74 0.20
N PRO A 125 -0.50 -9.89 0.84
CA PRO A 125 -1.38 -10.88 0.25
C PRO A 125 -2.80 -10.37 -0.02
N ALA A 126 -3.33 -9.47 0.79
CA ALA A 126 -4.69 -8.94 0.62
C ALA A 126 -4.88 -8.25 -0.73
N THR A 127 -3.87 -7.49 -1.19
CA THR A 127 -3.90 -6.83 -2.49
C THR A 127 -3.96 -7.83 -3.64
N GLU A 128 -3.09 -8.82 -3.65
CA GLU A 128 -3.08 -9.85 -4.69
C GLU A 128 -4.39 -10.64 -4.71
N ILE A 129 -4.87 -11.05 -3.54
CA ILE A 129 -6.13 -11.80 -3.40
C ILE A 129 -7.31 -10.98 -3.96
N LEU A 130 -7.43 -9.70 -3.59
CA LEU A 130 -8.51 -8.86 -4.08
C LEU A 130 -8.45 -8.64 -5.59
N LEU A 131 -7.26 -8.37 -6.16
CA LEU A 131 -7.10 -8.20 -7.61
C LEU A 131 -7.49 -9.48 -8.37
N ARG A 132 -7.06 -10.66 -7.90
CA ARG A 132 -7.47 -11.95 -8.48
C ARG A 132 -8.98 -12.21 -8.32
N ALA A 133 -9.55 -11.90 -7.17
CA ALA A 133 -10.99 -12.04 -6.92
C ALA A 133 -11.82 -11.10 -7.81
N ALA A 134 -11.30 -9.95 -8.19
CA ALA A 134 -11.88 -9.04 -9.17
C ALA A 134 -11.81 -9.55 -10.62
N GLY A 135 -11.06 -10.64 -10.87
CA GLY A 135 -10.92 -11.28 -12.18
C GLY A 135 -9.70 -10.87 -12.99
N PHE A 136 -8.69 -10.21 -12.37
CA PHE A 136 -7.43 -9.93 -13.03
C PHE A 136 -6.51 -11.16 -13.11
N ASP A 137 -5.79 -11.29 -14.23
CA ASP A 137 -4.63 -12.19 -14.37
C ASP A 137 -3.40 -11.48 -13.79
N VAL A 138 -3.03 -11.83 -12.56
CA VAL A 138 -1.96 -11.16 -11.80
C VAL A 138 -0.68 -11.99 -11.83
N ALA A 139 0.37 -11.46 -12.46
CA ALA A 139 1.75 -11.89 -12.25
C ALA A 139 2.35 -11.07 -11.11
N THR A 140 2.87 -11.72 -10.08
CA THR A 140 3.42 -11.05 -8.88
C THR A 140 4.94 -11.15 -8.89
N SER A 141 5.63 -10.04 -8.60
CA SER A 141 7.08 -10.04 -8.44
C SER A 141 7.52 -10.81 -7.19
N ASN A 142 8.67 -11.45 -7.25
CA ASN A 142 9.28 -12.15 -6.12
C ASN A 142 10.53 -11.45 -5.55
N VAL A 143 10.87 -10.24 -6.04
CA VAL A 143 11.99 -9.47 -5.49
C VAL A 143 11.59 -8.81 -4.16
N GLU A 144 12.53 -8.74 -3.22
CA GLU A 144 12.29 -8.16 -1.91
C GLU A 144 12.29 -6.63 -1.93
N CYS A 145 13.10 -6.00 -2.77
CA CYS A 145 13.26 -4.55 -2.85
C CYS A 145 13.29 -4.07 -4.30
N CYS A 146 12.61 -2.96 -4.58
CA CYS A 146 12.64 -2.32 -5.90
C CYS A 146 13.94 -1.54 -6.17
N GLY A 147 14.79 -1.33 -5.15
CA GLY A 147 16.02 -0.55 -5.24
C GLY A 147 15.90 0.91 -4.78
N MET A 148 14.71 1.49 -4.75
CA MET A 148 14.51 2.91 -4.37
C MET A 148 14.80 3.17 -2.88
N ALA A 149 14.44 2.24 -1.98
CA ALA A 149 14.69 2.31 -0.54
C ALA A 149 14.37 3.69 0.08
N GLY A 150 13.12 4.11 0.01
CA GLY A 150 12.67 5.42 0.46
C GLY A 150 13.23 6.55 -0.41
N SER A 151 14.08 7.39 0.13
CA SER A 151 14.70 8.50 -0.62
C SER A 151 16.08 8.16 -1.21
N PHE A 152 16.58 6.95 -1.02
CA PHE A 152 17.93 6.55 -1.43
C PHE A 152 18.13 6.70 -2.95
N GLY A 153 17.26 6.13 -3.75
CA GLY A 153 17.36 6.17 -5.22
C GLY A 153 17.10 7.54 -5.85
N TYR A 154 16.56 8.52 -5.09
CA TYR A 154 16.42 9.90 -5.57
C TYR A 154 17.72 10.70 -5.49
N LYS A 155 18.71 10.23 -4.74
CA LYS A 155 19.99 10.92 -4.62
C LYS A 155 20.88 10.55 -5.80
N LYS A 156 21.48 11.58 -6.42
CA LYS A 156 22.34 11.42 -7.60
C LYS A 156 23.45 10.39 -7.38
N GLU A 157 24.04 10.40 -6.18
CA GLU A 157 25.17 9.54 -5.81
C GLU A 157 24.79 8.05 -5.71
N TYR A 158 23.51 7.75 -5.52
CA TYR A 158 23.01 6.39 -5.34
C TYR A 158 22.09 5.93 -6.46
N TYR A 159 21.82 6.78 -7.45
CA TYR A 159 20.89 6.48 -8.53
C TYR A 159 21.28 5.23 -9.29
N ASP A 160 22.54 5.12 -9.72
CA ASP A 160 23.01 3.97 -10.48
C ASP A 160 22.93 2.67 -9.68
N LEU A 161 23.26 2.72 -8.38
CA LEU A 161 23.12 1.57 -7.49
C LEU A 161 21.65 1.20 -7.30
N SER A 162 20.76 2.17 -7.12
CA SER A 162 19.32 1.97 -7.03
C SER A 162 18.77 1.26 -8.27
N MET A 163 19.19 1.73 -9.45
CA MET A 163 18.79 1.13 -10.73
C MET A 163 19.37 -0.28 -10.92
N ALA A 164 20.61 -0.54 -10.47
CA ALA A 164 21.20 -1.87 -10.50
C ALA A 164 20.44 -2.86 -9.62
N VAL A 165 20.04 -2.46 -8.41
CA VAL A 165 19.19 -3.29 -7.52
C VAL A 165 17.82 -3.53 -8.13
N GLY A 166 17.28 -2.58 -8.89
CA GLY A 166 15.99 -2.69 -9.58
C GLY A 166 15.98 -3.61 -10.80
N GLN A 167 17.14 -4.04 -11.32
CA GLN A 167 17.23 -4.84 -12.56
C GLN A 167 16.43 -6.13 -12.50
N ASP A 168 16.49 -6.87 -11.38
CA ASP A 168 15.74 -8.12 -11.23
C ASP A 168 14.22 -7.87 -11.32
N LEU A 169 13.74 -6.75 -10.79
CA LEU A 169 12.34 -6.38 -10.92
C LEU A 169 11.98 -6.06 -12.37
N PHE A 170 12.81 -5.30 -13.08
CA PHE A 170 12.58 -4.96 -14.49
C PHE A 170 12.62 -6.20 -15.40
N GLN A 171 13.53 -7.15 -15.13
CA GLN A 171 13.58 -8.41 -15.83
C GLN A 171 12.32 -9.24 -15.63
N GLN A 172 11.80 -9.33 -14.40
CA GLN A 172 10.56 -10.06 -14.12
C GLN A 172 9.35 -9.44 -14.83
N VAL A 173 9.31 -8.11 -15.00
CA VAL A 173 8.29 -7.47 -15.84
C VAL A 173 8.38 -7.97 -17.27
N ALA A 174 9.59 -7.96 -17.86
CA ALA A 174 9.80 -8.40 -19.24
C ALA A 174 9.45 -9.89 -19.44
N GLU A 175 9.80 -10.75 -18.49
CA GLU A 175 9.44 -12.16 -18.50
C GLU A 175 7.93 -12.38 -18.42
N ALA A 176 7.25 -11.65 -17.54
CA ALA A 176 5.80 -11.73 -17.38
C ALA A 176 5.03 -11.24 -18.63
N GLU A 177 5.67 -10.41 -19.44
CA GLU A 177 5.12 -9.88 -20.70
C GLU A 177 5.40 -10.74 -21.93
N SER A 178 6.09 -11.88 -21.79
CA SER A 178 6.34 -12.81 -22.91
C SER A 178 5.07 -13.23 -23.66
N GLY A 179 3.93 -13.27 -22.99
CA GLY A 179 2.60 -13.53 -23.56
C GLY A 179 1.78 -12.28 -23.89
N GLY A 180 2.39 -11.10 -23.98
CA GLY A 180 1.76 -9.80 -24.25
C GLY A 180 1.82 -8.84 -23.07
N PRO A 181 1.50 -7.54 -23.30
CA PRO A 181 1.68 -6.48 -22.33
C PRO A 181 0.86 -6.67 -21.04
N ARG A 182 1.39 -6.15 -19.93
CA ARG A 182 0.72 -6.10 -18.63
C ARG A 182 0.64 -4.67 -18.12
N VAL A 183 -0.42 -4.35 -17.42
CA VAL A 183 -0.55 -3.11 -16.67
C VAL A 183 0.33 -3.21 -15.42
N LEU A 184 1.21 -2.23 -15.22
CA LEU A 184 2.11 -2.21 -14.07
C LEU A 184 1.40 -1.65 -12.84
N VAL A 185 1.47 -2.37 -11.75
CA VAL A 185 0.82 -2.04 -10.48
C VAL A 185 1.83 -2.14 -9.35
N ALA A 186 1.94 -1.11 -8.54
CA ALA A 186 2.79 -1.13 -7.36
C ALA A 186 2.14 -0.44 -6.17
N THR A 187 2.38 -0.97 -4.97
CA THR A 187 2.08 -0.29 -3.71
C THR A 187 3.30 0.49 -3.23
N GLY A 188 3.06 1.65 -2.59
CA GLY A 188 4.11 2.53 -2.08
C GLY A 188 4.76 3.40 -3.15
N THR A 189 4.93 4.66 -2.81
CA THR A 189 5.44 5.71 -3.72
C THR A 189 6.81 5.35 -4.28
N SER A 190 7.72 4.79 -3.48
CA SER A 190 9.08 4.46 -3.92
C SER A 190 9.10 3.35 -4.98
N CYS A 191 8.28 2.31 -4.86
CA CYS A 191 8.21 1.25 -5.85
C CYS A 191 7.52 1.71 -7.13
N HIS A 192 6.49 2.54 -7.01
CA HIS A 192 5.82 3.17 -8.14
C HIS A 192 6.81 3.98 -8.98
N GLU A 193 7.58 4.87 -8.35
CA GLU A 193 8.57 5.72 -9.01
C GLU A 193 9.72 4.91 -9.63
N GLN A 194 10.19 3.86 -8.95
CA GLN A 194 11.27 3.00 -9.48
C GLN A 194 10.84 2.31 -10.78
N LEU A 195 9.65 1.73 -10.80
CA LEU A 195 9.10 1.10 -12.01
C LEU A 195 8.84 2.12 -13.11
N ALA A 196 8.22 3.27 -12.78
CA ALA A 196 7.91 4.31 -13.74
C ALA A 196 9.19 4.89 -14.37
N SER A 197 10.21 5.20 -13.56
CA SER A 197 11.49 5.74 -14.02
C SER A 197 12.33 4.71 -14.78
N GLY A 198 12.39 3.46 -14.29
CA GLY A 198 13.22 2.41 -14.88
C GLY A 198 12.68 1.92 -16.22
N LEU A 199 11.36 1.76 -16.34
CA LEU A 199 10.70 1.23 -17.53
C LEU A 199 10.13 2.31 -18.46
N LYS A 200 10.12 3.58 -18.04
CA LYS A 200 9.49 4.72 -18.78
C LYS A 200 8.03 4.44 -19.12
N ARG A 201 7.29 3.86 -18.19
CA ARG A 201 5.91 3.44 -18.36
C ARG A 201 5.04 3.95 -17.21
N GLN A 202 3.75 4.05 -17.48
CA GLN A 202 2.76 4.33 -16.45
C GLN A 202 2.65 3.14 -15.49
N VAL A 203 2.62 3.45 -14.21
CA VAL A 203 2.39 2.50 -13.11
C VAL A 203 1.16 2.97 -12.35
N PHE A 204 0.37 2.07 -11.82
CA PHE A 204 -0.86 2.38 -11.10
C PHE A 204 -0.77 1.90 -9.65
N TYR A 205 -1.43 2.61 -8.76
CA TYR A 205 -1.72 2.06 -7.44
C TYR A 205 -2.90 1.08 -7.52
N PRO A 206 -2.94 0.01 -6.71
CA PRO A 206 -4.07 -0.90 -6.67
C PRO A 206 -5.41 -0.19 -6.42
N THR A 207 -5.40 0.85 -5.59
CA THR A 207 -6.59 1.66 -5.28
C THR A 207 -7.09 2.45 -6.48
N GLU A 208 -6.21 2.93 -7.36
CA GLU A 208 -6.58 3.61 -8.61
C GLU A 208 -7.26 2.66 -9.59
N LEU A 209 -6.69 1.43 -9.75
CA LEU A 209 -7.30 0.39 -10.59
C LEU A 209 -8.71 0.03 -10.10
N LEU A 210 -8.87 -0.20 -8.81
CA LEU A 210 -10.15 -0.57 -8.23
C LEU A 210 -11.15 0.59 -8.32
N ALA A 211 -10.72 1.83 -8.06
CA ALA A 211 -11.58 3.00 -8.17
C ALA A 211 -12.10 3.23 -9.59
N ALA A 212 -11.27 2.96 -10.62
CA ALA A 212 -11.68 3.08 -12.02
C ALA A 212 -12.77 2.07 -12.44
N LEU A 213 -12.96 1.00 -11.67
CA LEU A 213 -13.97 -0.03 -11.94
C LEU A 213 -15.29 0.21 -11.20
N LEU A 214 -15.31 1.12 -10.23
CA LEU A 214 -16.54 1.47 -9.53
C LEU A 214 -17.53 2.13 -10.48
N PRO A 215 -18.84 1.86 -10.33
CA PRO A 215 -19.86 2.61 -11.03
C PRO A 215 -19.70 4.11 -10.75
N GLN A 216 -19.72 4.92 -11.80
CA GLN A 216 -19.79 6.37 -11.62
C GLN A 216 -21.08 6.66 -10.85
N LEU A 217 -20.96 7.17 -9.65
CA LEU A 217 -22.12 7.70 -8.94
C LEU A 217 -22.55 8.96 -9.71
N GLU A 218 -23.65 8.84 -10.44
CA GLU A 218 -24.30 10.01 -11.02
C GLU A 218 -24.73 10.88 -9.84
N GLY A 219 -24.10 12.10 -9.75
CA GLY A 219 -24.36 13.07 -8.69
C GLY A 219 -25.68 13.81 -8.86
#